data_e60963186df79a57bcc2a281f6a83c1d
#
_entry.id   e60963186df79a57bcc2a281f6a83c1d
#
_cell.length_a   1.000
_cell.length_b   1.000
_cell.length_c   1.000
_cell.angle_alpha   90.00
_cell.angle_beta   90.00
_cell.angle_gamma   90.00
#
_symmetry.space_group_name_H-M   'P 1'
#
loop_
_entity.id
_entity.type
_entity.pdbx_description
1 polymer ?
#
loop_
_entity_poly.entity_id
_entity_poly.type
_entity_poly.pdbx_seq_one_letter_code
_entity_poly.pdbx_strand_id
1 'polypeptide(L)'
;MNSLDDSGAVFNYHRNMAALHGSDSSLALGWLTHNDQQIRFEALTGIAKLKGKTVLDAGCGYADLLAFLSPNNQPAHYYGVEQIPELMDEAKTRYGHLNNVTFMARNFLTADLPTVDYVFASGSLNYGSSDAGYIFKAISKLFECCKSGLAFNLLKHVSNTGLIVAYNPDMILAHCHTLSNAVILKDDYDEQDFTVWMYR
;
A
#
# COMPACT_ATOMS: atom_id res chain seq x y z
N MET A 1 8.04 -23.80 -5.08
CA MET A 1 6.59 -23.47 -5.20
C MET A 1 6.51 -22.08 -5.79
N ASN A 2 5.76 -21.91 -6.85
CA ASN A 2 5.81 -20.70 -7.68
C ASN A 2 5.00 -19.56 -7.05
N SER A 3 5.55 -18.35 -7.03
CA SER A 3 4.87 -17.10 -6.67
C SER A 3 3.52 -16.83 -7.40
N LEU A 4 3.20 -17.63 -8.39
CA LEU A 4 1.93 -17.59 -9.12
C LEU A 4 0.74 -18.13 -8.30
N ASP A 5 0.96 -19.07 -7.37
CA ASP A 5 -0.13 -19.63 -6.55
C ASP A 5 -0.62 -18.63 -5.49
N ASP A 6 0.31 -17.85 -4.89
CA ASP A 6 -0.04 -16.82 -3.90
C ASP A 6 -0.86 -15.70 -4.54
N SER A 7 -0.47 -15.24 -5.74
CA SER A 7 -1.19 -14.20 -6.48
C SER A 7 -2.60 -14.63 -6.88
N GLY A 8 -2.79 -15.91 -7.23
CA GLY A 8 -4.09 -16.44 -7.63
C GLY A 8 -5.14 -16.36 -6.51
N ALA A 9 -4.76 -16.65 -5.28
CA ALA A 9 -5.64 -16.54 -4.12
C ALA A 9 -6.06 -15.08 -3.85
N VAL A 10 -5.10 -14.15 -3.93
CA VAL A 10 -5.36 -12.70 -3.77
C VAL A 10 -6.29 -12.19 -4.86
N PHE A 11 -6.06 -12.56 -6.12
CA PHE A 11 -6.91 -12.16 -7.26
C PHE A 11 -8.34 -12.67 -7.10
N ASN A 12 -8.52 -13.95 -6.74
CA ASN A 12 -9.85 -14.50 -6.52
C ASN A 12 -10.58 -13.82 -5.35
N TYR A 13 -9.87 -13.52 -4.28
CA TYR A 13 -10.43 -12.79 -3.15
C TYR A 13 -10.98 -11.42 -3.58
N HIS A 14 -10.17 -10.57 -4.21
CA HIS A 14 -10.60 -9.22 -4.63
C HIS A 14 -11.68 -9.26 -5.71
N ARG A 15 -11.61 -10.21 -6.65
CA ARG A 15 -12.68 -10.40 -7.64
C ARG A 15 -14.01 -10.73 -6.98
N ASN A 16 -14.01 -11.62 -5.98
CA ASN A 16 -15.22 -11.97 -5.21
C ASN A 16 -15.73 -10.77 -4.40
N MET A 17 -14.84 -10.02 -3.75
CA MET A 17 -15.22 -8.84 -2.98
C MET A 17 -15.80 -7.74 -3.88
N ALA A 18 -15.20 -7.48 -5.04
CA ALA A 18 -15.72 -6.54 -6.02
C ALA A 18 -17.10 -6.96 -6.55
N ALA A 19 -17.30 -8.27 -6.79
CA ALA A 19 -18.60 -8.78 -7.23
C ALA A 19 -19.69 -8.67 -6.16
N LEU A 20 -19.34 -8.80 -4.87
CA LEU A 20 -20.29 -8.71 -3.75
C LEU A 20 -20.63 -7.28 -3.36
N HIS A 21 -19.70 -6.35 -3.39
CA HIS A 21 -19.82 -5.03 -2.81
C HIS A 21 -19.87 -3.89 -3.84
N GLY A 22 -19.59 -4.21 -5.11
CA GLY A 22 -19.44 -3.21 -6.18
C GLY A 22 -18.13 -2.42 -6.08
N SER A 23 -17.73 -1.81 -7.19
CA SER A 23 -16.47 -1.05 -7.28
C SER A 23 -16.45 0.26 -6.49
N ASP A 24 -17.62 0.76 -6.03
CA ASP A 24 -17.70 2.03 -5.29
C ASP A 24 -17.49 1.89 -3.78
N SER A 25 -17.27 0.66 -3.30
CA SER A 25 -17.17 0.37 -1.87
C SER A 25 -15.73 0.05 -1.46
N SER A 26 -15.26 0.66 -0.36
CA SER A 26 -14.01 0.26 0.31
C SER A 26 -14.02 -1.20 0.77
N LEU A 27 -15.21 -1.78 0.99
CA LEU A 27 -15.40 -3.21 1.31
C LEU A 27 -14.90 -4.11 0.16
N ALA A 28 -15.00 -3.66 -1.09
CA ALA A 28 -14.47 -4.39 -2.25
C ALA A 28 -12.93 -4.53 -2.22
N LEU A 29 -12.25 -3.62 -1.56
CA LEU A 29 -10.80 -3.68 -1.30
C LEU A 29 -10.44 -4.51 -0.06
N GLY A 30 -11.44 -5.04 0.66
CA GLY A 30 -11.25 -5.84 1.87
C GLY A 30 -11.19 -5.02 3.17
N TRP A 31 -11.52 -3.72 3.14
CA TRP A 31 -11.67 -2.91 4.35
C TRP A 31 -12.94 -3.31 5.10
N LEU A 32 -12.92 -3.33 6.42
CA LEU A 32 -14.10 -3.62 7.24
C LEU A 32 -15.10 -2.46 7.21
N THR A 33 -14.58 -1.23 7.24
CA THR A 33 -15.37 -0.01 7.12
C THR A 33 -14.62 1.04 6.30
N HIS A 34 -15.33 2.07 5.83
CA HIS A 34 -14.71 3.23 5.19
C HIS A 34 -13.80 4.00 6.17
N ASN A 35 -14.17 4.06 7.43
CA ASN A 35 -13.39 4.73 8.48
C ASN A 35 -12.03 4.07 8.70
N ASP A 36 -11.94 2.73 8.62
CA ASP A 36 -10.68 2.00 8.79
C ASP A 36 -9.66 2.38 7.70
N GLN A 37 -10.12 2.60 6.48
CA GLN A 37 -9.27 3.05 5.38
C GLN A 37 -8.78 4.49 5.62
N GLN A 38 -9.68 5.40 6.05
CA GLN A 38 -9.34 6.82 6.29
C GLN A 38 -8.28 6.99 7.38
N ILE A 39 -8.45 6.32 8.52
CA ILE A 39 -7.49 6.37 9.64
C ILE A 39 -6.09 5.93 9.18
N ARG A 40 -6.01 4.89 8.35
CA ARG A 40 -4.73 4.41 7.79
C ARG A 40 -4.11 5.42 6.83
N PHE A 41 -4.90 6.07 6.00
CA PHE A 41 -4.41 7.13 5.12
C PHE A 41 -3.90 8.33 5.90
N GLU A 42 -4.58 8.73 6.98
CA GLU A 42 -4.11 9.78 7.89
C GLU A 42 -2.75 9.41 8.51
N ALA A 43 -2.62 8.19 9.04
CA ALA A 43 -1.37 7.71 9.61
C ALA A 43 -0.24 7.65 8.57
N LEU A 44 -0.50 7.18 7.35
CA LEU A 44 0.49 7.11 6.27
C LEU A 44 0.95 8.50 5.82
N THR A 45 0.00 9.39 5.53
CA THR A 45 0.29 10.69 4.93
C THR A 45 0.86 11.71 5.93
N GLY A 46 0.77 11.41 7.22
CA GLY A 46 1.43 12.16 8.29
C GLY A 46 2.96 12.19 8.19
N ILE A 47 3.57 11.33 7.37
CA ILE A 47 5.02 11.31 7.14
C ILE A 47 5.54 12.67 6.63
N ALA A 48 4.79 13.39 5.79
CA ALA A 48 5.21 14.66 5.22
C ALA A 48 4.07 15.46 4.57
N LYS A 49 4.35 16.73 4.26
CA LYS A 49 3.53 17.52 3.32
C LYS A 49 3.85 17.08 1.89
N LEU A 50 2.86 16.55 1.18
CA LEU A 50 3.03 15.93 -0.13
C LEU A 50 2.79 16.89 -1.30
N LYS A 51 2.30 18.10 -1.05
CA LYS A 51 2.09 19.12 -2.09
C LYS A 51 3.39 19.39 -2.85
N GLY A 52 3.33 19.21 -4.16
CA GLY A 52 4.49 19.43 -5.04
C GLY A 52 5.52 18.28 -5.04
N LYS A 53 5.25 17.16 -4.36
CA LYS A 53 6.10 15.97 -4.31
C LYS A 53 5.63 14.92 -5.31
N THR A 54 6.53 14.03 -5.70
CA THR A 54 6.19 12.82 -6.46
C THR A 54 5.90 11.68 -5.49
N VAL A 55 4.83 10.92 -5.76
CA VAL A 55 4.33 9.86 -4.88
C VAL A 55 4.16 8.56 -5.67
N LEU A 56 4.56 7.45 -5.09
CA LEU A 56 4.26 6.09 -5.55
C LEU A 56 3.35 5.41 -4.53
N ASP A 57 2.24 4.85 -4.99
CA ASP A 57 1.31 4.04 -4.20
C ASP A 57 1.39 2.58 -4.65
N ALA A 58 1.98 1.73 -3.81
CA ALA A 58 2.25 0.32 -4.10
C ALA A 58 1.08 -0.56 -3.65
N GLY A 59 0.34 -1.11 -4.60
CA GLY A 59 -0.93 -1.76 -4.39
C GLY A 59 -2.04 -0.71 -4.22
N CYS A 60 -2.16 0.17 -5.22
CA CYS A 60 -3.03 1.35 -5.12
C CYS A 60 -4.55 1.03 -5.14
N GLY A 61 -4.95 -0.21 -5.46
CA GLY A 61 -6.34 -0.57 -5.59
C GLY A 61 -7.09 0.35 -6.56
N TYR A 62 -8.15 0.97 -6.08
CA TYR A 62 -8.94 1.98 -6.82
C TYR A 62 -8.31 3.38 -6.83
N ALA A 63 -7.10 3.56 -6.29
CA ALA A 63 -6.41 4.82 -6.07
C ALA A 63 -7.14 5.76 -5.08
N ASP A 64 -7.76 5.20 -4.05
CA ASP A 64 -8.48 5.97 -3.02
C ASP A 64 -7.52 6.88 -2.21
N LEU A 65 -6.25 6.52 -2.07
CA LEU A 65 -5.23 7.38 -1.48
C LEU A 65 -5.07 8.69 -2.28
N LEU A 66 -5.14 8.64 -3.61
CA LEU A 66 -5.09 9.85 -4.44
C LEU A 66 -6.30 10.76 -4.15
N ALA A 67 -7.49 10.19 -4.02
CA ALA A 67 -8.69 10.95 -3.65
C ALA A 67 -8.56 11.59 -2.25
N PHE A 68 -8.00 10.85 -1.29
CA PHE A 68 -7.75 11.34 0.06
C PHE A 68 -6.76 12.52 0.08
N LEU A 69 -5.73 12.50 -0.76
CA LEU A 69 -4.73 13.57 -0.84
C LEU A 69 -5.25 14.86 -1.48
N SER A 70 -6.32 14.78 -2.26
CA SER A 70 -6.93 15.94 -2.95
C SER A 70 -7.91 16.67 -2.00
N PRO A 71 -8.08 18.01 -2.08
CA PRO A 71 -7.34 18.97 -2.91
C PRO A 71 -6.16 19.66 -2.21
N ASN A 72 -5.99 19.49 -0.88
CA ASN A 72 -5.09 20.34 -0.09
C ASN A 72 -3.63 19.87 -0.07
N ASN A 73 -3.40 18.58 -0.35
CA ASN A 73 -2.08 17.94 -0.27
C ASN A 73 -1.72 17.21 -1.58
N GLN A 74 -2.27 17.67 -2.71
CA GLN A 74 -2.12 17.01 -4.00
C GLN A 74 -0.65 16.94 -4.44
N PRO A 75 -0.14 15.73 -4.76
CA PRO A 75 1.22 15.57 -5.26
C PRO A 75 1.40 16.22 -6.64
N ALA A 76 2.64 16.57 -6.98
CA ALA A 76 2.99 17.01 -8.33
C ALA A 76 2.78 15.89 -9.35
N HIS A 77 3.07 14.66 -8.97
CA HIS A 77 2.78 13.47 -9.77
C HIS A 77 2.51 12.27 -8.86
N TYR A 78 1.47 11.49 -9.22
CA TYR A 78 1.09 10.25 -8.54
C TYR A 78 1.31 9.06 -9.48
N TYR A 79 2.03 8.05 -8.99
CA TYR A 79 2.22 6.76 -9.63
C TYR A 79 1.45 5.70 -8.84
N GLY A 80 0.41 5.10 -9.43
CA GLY A 80 -0.31 3.97 -8.85
C GLY A 80 0.16 2.66 -9.47
N VAL A 81 0.55 1.71 -8.64
CA VAL A 81 0.95 0.36 -9.08
C VAL A 81 -0.02 -0.66 -8.52
N GLU A 82 -0.68 -1.41 -9.39
CA GLU A 82 -1.64 -2.44 -9.00
C GLU A 82 -1.52 -3.64 -9.96
N GLN A 83 -1.52 -4.85 -9.40
CA GLN A 83 -1.41 -6.08 -10.20
C GLN A 83 -2.74 -6.71 -10.55
N ILE A 84 -3.82 -6.37 -9.82
CA ILE A 84 -5.17 -6.93 -10.04
C ILE A 84 -5.84 -6.13 -11.15
N PRO A 85 -6.15 -6.75 -12.31
CA PRO A 85 -6.65 -6.02 -13.47
C PRO A 85 -7.93 -5.25 -13.20
N GLU A 86 -8.88 -5.86 -12.49
CA GLU A 86 -10.19 -5.28 -12.18
C GLU A 86 -10.06 -3.99 -11.33
N LEU A 87 -9.13 -3.98 -10.35
CA LEU A 87 -8.87 -2.80 -9.52
C LEU A 87 -8.15 -1.71 -10.33
N MET A 88 -7.16 -2.10 -11.14
CA MET A 88 -6.42 -1.18 -11.99
C MET A 88 -7.32 -0.51 -13.04
N ASP A 89 -8.24 -1.24 -13.65
CA ASP A 89 -9.15 -0.71 -14.67
C ASP A 89 -10.12 0.31 -14.05
N GLU A 90 -10.60 0.05 -12.83
CA GLU A 90 -11.41 1.01 -12.09
C GLU A 90 -10.60 2.27 -11.71
N ALA A 91 -9.37 2.12 -11.22
CA ALA A 91 -8.49 3.26 -10.93
C ALA A 91 -8.27 4.15 -12.16
N LYS A 92 -8.04 3.54 -13.33
CA LYS A 92 -7.90 4.26 -14.62
C LYS A 92 -9.20 4.95 -15.04
N THR A 93 -10.34 4.32 -14.82
CA THR A 93 -11.65 4.92 -15.11
C THR A 93 -11.86 6.18 -14.30
N ARG A 94 -11.53 6.13 -13.00
CA ARG A 94 -11.70 7.26 -12.08
C ARG A 94 -10.71 8.39 -12.35
N TYR A 95 -9.43 8.06 -12.52
CA TYR A 95 -8.35 9.06 -12.46
C TYR A 95 -7.40 9.06 -13.65
N GLY A 96 -7.54 8.15 -14.62
CA GLY A 96 -6.66 8.06 -15.78
C GLY A 96 -6.69 9.26 -16.72
N HIS A 97 -7.70 10.13 -16.58
CA HIS A 97 -7.83 11.38 -17.33
C HIS A 97 -6.96 12.53 -16.75
N LEU A 98 -6.39 12.36 -15.56
CA LEU A 98 -5.57 13.38 -14.91
C LEU A 98 -4.15 13.38 -15.46
N ASN A 99 -3.63 14.53 -15.86
CA ASN A 99 -2.31 14.67 -16.49
C ASN A 99 -1.13 14.38 -15.54
N ASN A 100 -1.36 14.44 -14.22
CA ASN A 100 -0.36 14.19 -13.19
C ASN A 100 -0.52 12.81 -12.51
N VAL A 101 -1.16 11.87 -13.19
CA VAL A 101 -1.36 10.50 -12.72
C VAL A 101 -0.83 9.51 -13.73
N THR A 102 -0.11 8.50 -13.28
CA THR A 102 0.36 7.38 -14.09
C THR A 102 0.03 6.07 -13.39
N PHE A 103 -0.67 5.19 -14.06
CA PHE A 103 -1.00 3.86 -13.58
C PHE A 103 -0.15 2.78 -14.24
N MET A 104 0.34 1.83 -13.44
CA MET A 104 1.18 0.71 -13.85
C MET A 104 0.50 -0.61 -13.45
N ALA A 105 -0.04 -1.35 -14.41
CA ALA A 105 -0.65 -2.67 -14.21
C ALA A 105 0.45 -3.73 -14.01
N ARG A 106 1.08 -3.79 -12.83
CA ARG A 106 2.25 -4.61 -12.53
C ARG A 106 2.30 -5.01 -11.07
N ASN A 107 3.04 -6.10 -10.80
CA ASN A 107 3.44 -6.43 -9.44
C ASN A 107 4.62 -5.53 -9.04
N PHE A 108 4.48 -4.75 -7.96
CA PHE A 108 5.49 -3.80 -7.50
C PHE A 108 6.81 -4.47 -7.06
N LEU A 109 6.78 -5.76 -6.67
CA LEU A 109 8.01 -6.48 -6.32
C LEU A 109 8.90 -6.77 -7.52
N THR A 110 8.32 -7.05 -8.67
CA THR A 110 9.04 -7.50 -9.86
C THR A 110 9.19 -6.41 -10.92
N ALA A 111 8.38 -5.36 -10.84
CA ALA A 111 8.43 -4.26 -11.79
C ALA A 111 9.62 -3.33 -11.56
N ASP A 112 10.08 -2.68 -12.63
CA ASP A 112 10.89 -1.48 -12.52
C ASP A 112 9.97 -0.32 -12.10
N LEU A 113 10.27 0.27 -10.95
CA LEU A 113 9.49 1.34 -10.35
C LEU A 113 10.20 2.69 -10.52
N PRO A 114 9.45 3.79 -10.70
CA PRO A 114 10.05 5.12 -10.75
C PRO A 114 10.63 5.49 -9.37
N THR A 115 11.72 6.25 -9.39
CA THR A 115 12.25 6.87 -8.17
C THR A 115 11.46 8.15 -7.88
N VAL A 116 10.79 8.20 -6.72
CA VAL A 116 9.87 9.27 -6.30
C VAL A 116 10.30 9.90 -4.98
N ASP A 117 9.65 10.99 -4.55
CA ASP A 117 9.94 11.58 -3.25
C ASP A 117 9.45 10.68 -2.11
N TYR A 118 8.20 10.21 -2.18
CA TYR A 118 7.59 9.36 -1.16
C TYR A 118 6.92 8.13 -1.76
N VAL A 119 7.07 7.01 -1.07
CA VAL A 119 6.40 5.75 -1.40
C VAL A 119 5.41 5.41 -0.30
N PHE A 120 4.23 4.94 -0.68
CA PHE A 120 3.18 4.45 0.22
C PHE A 120 2.80 3.02 -0.11
N ALA A 121 2.43 2.26 0.93
CA ALA A 121 1.82 0.94 0.79
C ALA A 121 0.73 0.79 1.86
N SER A 122 -0.54 0.90 1.44
CA SER A 122 -1.70 0.80 2.32
C SER A 122 -2.42 -0.52 2.13
N GLY A 123 -2.37 -1.40 3.14
CA GLY A 123 -3.05 -2.70 3.13
C GLY A 123 -2.47 -3.73 2.15
N SER A 124 -1.60 -3.35 1.24
CA SER A 124 -1.08 -4.21 0.17
C SER A 124 0.01 -5.20 0.62
N LEU A 125 0.59 -5.02 1.81
CA LEU A 125 1.67 -5.85 2.34
C LEU A 125 1.20 -6.96 3.31
N ASN A 126 -0.08 -7.04 3.61
CA ASN A 126 -0.64 -8.01 4.56
C ASN A 126 -1.09 -9.32 3.93
N TYR A 127 -0.77 -9.58 2.67
CA TYR A 127 -1.08 -10.87 2.04
C TYR A 127 -0.02 -11.90 2.34
N GLY A 128 -0.48 -13.13 2.66
CA GLY A 128 0.39 -14.28 2.87
C GLY A 128 1.21 -14.61 1.63
N SER A 129 2.46 -14.98 1.81
CA SER A 129 3.35 -15.42 0.74
C SER A 129 4.04 -16.73 1.13
N SER A 130 4.26 -17.60 0.15
CA SER A 130 5.09 -18.80 0.30
C SER A 130 6.57 -18.47 0.53
N ASP A 131 6.99 -17.25 0.22
CA ASP A 131 8.33 -16.72 0.55
C ASP A 131 8.30 -16.07 1.95
N ALA A 132 8.91 -16.74 2.92
CA ALA A 132 9.02 -16.24 4.30
C ALA A 132 9.74 -14.88 4.41
N GLY A 133 10.56 -14.51 3.43
CA GLY A 133 11.25 -13.23 3.35
C GLY A 133 10.50 -12.15 2.59
N TYR A 134 9.28 -12.43 2.10
CA TYR A 134 8.49 -11.54 1.26
C TYR A 134 8.41 -10.10 1.81
N ILE A 135 8.00 -9.95 3.07
CA ILE A 135 7.79 -8.63 3.68
C ILE A 135 9.07 -7.79 3.71
N PHE A 136 10.20 -8.40 4.04
CA PHE A 136 11.49 -7.70 4.10
C PHE A 136 11.98 -7.29 2.71
N LYS A 137 11.78 -8.15 1.70
CA LYS A 137 12.11 -7.83 0.30
C LYS A 137 11.22 -6.69 -0.22
N ALA A 138 9.92 -6.72 0.13
CA ALA A 138 8.97 -5.67 -0.25
C ALA A 138 9.36 -4.31 0.35
N ILE A 139 9.61 -4.25 1.66
CA ILE A 139 10.04 -3.03 2.35
C ILE A 139 11.34 -2.50 1.74
N SER A 140 12.36 -3.36 1.56
CA SER A 140 13.65 -2.96 1.00
C SER A 140 13.49 -2.37 -0.40
N LYS A 141 12.77 -3.05 -1.30
CA LYS A 141 12.52 -2.58 -2.66
C LYS A 141 11.77 -1.26 -2.70
N LEU A 142 10.72 -1.11 -1.92
CA LEU A 142 9.95 0.13 -1.86
C LEU A 142 10.77 1.28 -1.29
N PHE A 143 11.62 1.01 -0.29
CA PHE A 143 12.52 2.02 0.26
C PHE A 143 13.60 2.45 -0.75
N GLU A 144 14.11 1.55 -1.59
CA GLU A 144 15.05 1.88 -2.67
C GLU A 144 14.45 2.86 -3.68
N CYS A 145 13.12 2.83 -3.88
CA CYS A 145 12.43 3.70 -4.83
C CYS A 145 12.16 5.11 -4.28
N CYS A 146 12.36 5.40 -2.99
CA CYS A 146 12.08 6.71 -2.43
C CYS A 146 13.35 7.58 -2.27
N LYS A 147 13.20 8.90 -2.50
CA LYS A 147 14.23 9.92 -2.25
C LYS A 147 14.16 10.50 -0.84
N SER A 148 12.97 10.55 -0.26
CA SER A 148 12.70 11.22 1.02
C SER A 148 12.15 10.27 2.07
N GLY A 149 11.21 9.39 1.72
CA GLY A 149 10.67 8.44 2.70
C GLY A 149 9.68 7.43 2.15
N LEU A 150 9.50 6.36 2.93
CA LEU A 150 8.53 5.30 2.75
C LEU A 150 7.60 5.27 3.95
N ALA A 151 6.29 5.20 3.73
CA ALA A 151 5.31 4.90 4.77
C ALA A 151 4.47 3.68 4.36
N PHE A 152 4.29 2.76 5.30
CA PHE A 152 3.43 1.59 5.08
C PHE A 152 2.74 1.20 6.38
N ASN A 153 1.56 0.60 6.27
CA ASN A 153 0.85 0.02 7.41
C ASN A 153 0.80 -1.50 7.32
N LEU A 154 0.75 -2.13 8.49
CA LEU A 154 0.64 -3.57 8.68
C LEU A 154 -0.30 -3.88 9.83
N LEU A 155 -0.93 -5.06 9.77
CA LEU A 155 -1.74 -5.60 10.86
C LEU A 155 -0.86 -6.18 11.97
N LYS A 156 -1.17 -5.86 13.25
CA LYS A 156 -0.59 -6.50 14.43
C LYS A 156 -1.24 -7.85 14.73
N HIS A 157 -2.55 -7.94 14.47
CA HIS A 157 -3.35 -9.11 14.78
C HIS A 157 -4.31 -9.42 13.63
N VAL A 158 -4.52 -10.71 13.38
CA VAL A 158 -5.57 -11.21 12.48
C VAL A 158 -6.33 -12.32 13.19
N SER A 159 -7.64 -12.29 13.12
CA SER A 159 -8.52 -13.30 13.73
C SER A 159 -8.57 -14.61 12.93
N ASN A 160 -8.09 -14.60 11.68
CA ASN A 160 -8.11 -15.75 10.79
C ASN A 160 -6.80 -15.83 10.00
N THR A 161 -6.18 -17.01 10.00
CA THR A 161 -4.88 -17.29 9.37
C THR A 161 -5.00 -17.70 7.89
N GLY A 162 -5.95 -17.12 7.16
CA GLY A 162 -6.15 -17.45 5.75
C GLY A 162 -5.20 -16.69 4.83
N LEU A 163 -5.80 -15.85 3.99
CA LEU A 163 -5.08 -15.05 2.98
C LEU A 163 -4.27 -13.88 3.59
N ILE A 164 -4.73 -13.37 4.74
CA ILE A 164 -4.16 -12.17 5.38
C ILE A 164 -3.27 -12.59 6.55
N VAL A 165 -2.12 -11.91 6.69
CA VAL A 165 -1.13 -12.14 7.75
C VAL A 165 -0.89 -10.87 8.56
N ALA A 166 -0.62 -11.06 9.86
CA ALA A 166 -0.17 -10.04 10.79
C ALA A 166 1.34 -10.15 11.01
N TYR A 167 1.95 -9.03 11.41
CA TYR A 167 3.37 -8.95 11.66
C TYR A 167 3.66 -8.40 13.05
N ASN A 168 4.73 -8.92 13.66
CA ASN A 168 5.25 -8.36 14.90
C ASN A 168 5.97 -7.01 14.60
N PRO A 169 5.55 -5.88 15.23
CA PRO A 169 6.16 -4.58 14.98
C PRO A 169 7.66 -4.55 15.25
N ASP A 170 8.15 -5.21 16.30
CA ASP A 170 9.58 -5.21 16.64
C ASP A 170 10.43 -5.87 15.55
N MET A 171 9.92 -6.96 14.95
CA MET A 171 10.60 -7.63 13.84
C MET A 171 10.67 -6.74 12.59
N ILE A 172 9.60 -6.03 12.30
CA ILE A 172 9.56 -5.09 11.18
C ILE A 172 10.50 -3.91 11.43
N LEU A 173 10.46 -3.31 12.62
CA LEU A 173 11.34 -2.20 13.01
C LEU A 173 12.81 -2.61 12.95
N ALA A 174 13.17 -3.79 13.45
CA ALA A 174 14.52 -4.31 13.37
C ALA A 174 15.04 -4.34 11.92
N HIS A 175 14.20 -4.80 10.97
CA HIS A 175 14.55 -4.77 9.55
C HIS A 175 14.65 -3.33 9.02
N CYS A 176 13.69 -2.46 9.31
CA CYS A 176 13.70 -1.06 8.86
C CYS A 176 14.96 -0.32 9.34
N HIS A 177 15.42 -0.57 10.56
CA HIS A 177 16.65 0.01 11.10
C HIS A 177 17.92 -0.51 10.42
N THR A 178 17.89 -1.62 9.70
CA THR A 178 19.01 -2.03 8.83
C THR A 178 19.12 -1.17 7.56
N LEU A 179 18.03 -0.51 7.17
CA LEU A 179 17.93 0.27 5.94
C LEU A 179 18.00 1.78 6.17
N SER A 180 17.54 2.26 7.36
CA SER A 180 17.46 3.68 7.71
C SER A 180 17.76 3.90 9.19
N ASN A 181 18.45 5.01 9.49
CA ASN A 181 18.65 5.48 10.86
C ASN A 181 17.45 6.30 11.40
N ALA A 182 16.51 6.67 10.54
CA ALA A 182 15.35 7.51 10.89
C ALA A 182 14.06 6.72 10.60
N VAL A 183 13.63 5.93 11.59
CA VAL A 183 12.43 5.09 11.55
C VAL A 183 11.51 5.49 12.69
N ILE A 184 10.24 5.69 12.41
CA ILE A 184 9.21 6.05 13.39
C ILE A 184 8.07 5.03 13.29
N LEU A 185 7.68 4.48 14.45
CA LEU A 185 6.49 3.67 14.61
C LEU A 185 5.31 4.56 15.00
N LYS A 186 4.17 4.37 14.34
CA LYS A 186 2.86 4.93 14.68
C LYS A 186 1.91 3.78 14.93
N ASP A 187 1.53 3.56 16.19
CA ASP A 187 0.66 2.46 16.62
C ASP A 187 -0.42 2.90 17.62
N ASP A 188 -0.63 4.22 17.71
CA ASP A 188 -1.55 4.91 18.61
C ASP A 188 -2.91 5.28 17.97
N TYR A 189 -3.16 4.90 16.73
CA TYR A 189 -4.35 5.27 15.98
C TYR A 189 -5.37 4.12 15.81
N ASP A 190 -4.92 2.87 15.93
CA ASP A 190 -5.75 1.68 15.80
C ASP A 190 -5.16 0.51 16.62
N GLU A 191 -6.01 -0.31 17.25
CA GLU A 191 -5.57 -1.46 18.06
C GLU A 191 -5.00 -2.60 17.22
N GLN A 192 -5.47 -2.75 15.98
CA GLN A 192 -5.11 -3.86 15.08
C GLN A 192 -3.98 -3.51 14.12
N ASP A 193 -3.70 -2.21 13.92
CA ASP A 193 -2.75 -1.72 12.93
C ASP A 193 -1.56 -1.00 13.54
N PHE A 194 -0.51 -0.93 12.73
CA PHE A 194 0.59 0.02 12.94
C PHE A 194 1.09 0.54 11.60
N THR A 195 1.65 1.73 11.62
CA THR A 195 2.30 2.37 10.47
C THR A 195 3.77 2.61 10.79
N VAL A 196 4.63 2.37 9.81
CA VAL A 196 6.06 2.69 9.90
C VAL A 196 6.38 3.80 8.90
N TRP A 197 7.07 4.83 9.39
CA TRP A 197 7.69 5.86 8.55
C TRP A 197 9.19 5.65 8.54
N MET A 198 9.77 5.58 7.36
CA MET A 198 11.20 5.47 7.13
C MET A 198 11.64 6.68 6.31
N TYR A 199 12.71 7.36 6.74
CA TYR A 199 13.27 8.51 6.02
C TYR A 199 14.65 8.18 5.45
N ARG A 200 14.99 8.84 4.35
CA ARG A 200 16.34 8.81 3.75
C ARG A 200 17.29 9.73 4.49
#